data_6d9ad76045699c2a2af08a6d23aa9aa8
#
_entry.id   6d9ad76045699c2a2af08a6d23aa9aa8
#
_cell.length_a   1.000
_cell.length_b   1.000
_cell.length_c   1.000
_cell.angle_alpha   90.00
_cell.angle_beta   90.00
_cell.angle_gamma   90.00
#
_symmetry.space_group_name_H-M   'P 1'
#
loop_
_entity.id
_entity.type
_entity.pdbx_description
1 polymer ?
#
loop_
_entity_poly.entity_id
_entity_poly.type
_entity_poly.pdbx_seq_one_letter_code
_entity_poly.pdbx_strand_id
1 'polypeptide(L)'
;MTATLRKLYHSNVVTAVGSALAEFYIRFVIRTSRVVRDPPDTDGKLFSQHPQIFAMWHGQFMMVPAIRPQADTDIAIIVSRHGDAEILANTIQRFGMRVVRGAGAGRRRKDRGGAAALRGALRALKDGATFALTADAPPGPARKAGIGIALLAKLSGRPIVPCAMATNRYVALNSWSAFTLNLPFSKLAIVVGDPIVVPEGAGSIELEATRLAVEQGLNEVTQRAYGLGRREGSSRLSYAAWGTPKRSDAVMAPGRADYPAPAWVRSNATNTL
;
A
#
# COMPACT_ATOMS: atom_id res chain seq x y z
N MET A 1 16.04 -23.30 16.16
CA MET A 1 14.95 -23.99 15.46
C MET A 1 15.55 -25.18 14.71
N THR A 2 15.18 -26.40 15.03
CA THR A 2 15.71 -27.65 14.42
C THR A 2 15.29 -27.76 12.95
N ALA A 3 16.10 -28.43 12.12
CA ALA A 3 15.80 -28.60 10.67
C ALA A 3 14.43 -29.23 10.42
N THR A 4 13.95 -30.06 11.32
CA THR A 4 12.63 -30.72 11.28
C THR A 4 11.48 -29.72 11.48
N LEU A 5 11.60 -28.80 12.42
CA LEU A 5 10.62 -27.72 12.64
C LEU A 5 10.55 -26.78 11.43
N ARG A 6 11.68 -26.52 10.77
CA ARG A 6 11.73 -25.70 9.55
C ARG A 6 11.05 -26.40 8.35
N LYS A 7 11.19 -27.72 8.20
CA LYS A 7 10.49 -28.50 7.18
C LYS A 7 8.98 -28.56 7.43
N LEU A 8 8.54 -28.70 8.68
CA LEU A 8 7.12 -28.66 9.05
C LEU A 8 6.51 -27.28 8.77
N TYR A 9 7.21 -26.21 9.09
CA TYR A 9 6.74 -24.83 8.86
C TYR A 9 6.56 -24.50 7.36
N HIS A 10 7.33 -25.13 6.48
CA HIS A 10 7.21 -24.98 5.02
C HIS A 10 6.37 -26.11 4.37
N SER A 11 5.62 -26.89 5.16
CA SER A 11 4.74 -27.89 4.60
C SER A 11 3.54 -27.24 3.91
N ASN A 12 3.08 -27.82 2.80
CA ASN A 12 1.91 -27.34 2.08
C ASN A 12 0.66 -27.26 2.99
N VAL A 13 0.57 -28.13 3.99
CA VAL A 13 -0.52 -28.17 4.97
C VAL A 13 -0.48 -26.94 5.87
N VAL A 14 0.67 -26.58 6.44
CA VAL A 14 0.81 -25.38 7.30
C VAL A 14 0.51 -24.12 6.51
N THR A 15 0.98 -24.04 5.27
CA THR A 15 0.70 -22.92 4.38
C THR A 15 -0.79 -22.82 4.06
N ALA A 16 -1.45 -23.94 3.75
CA ALA A 16 -2.88 -23.97 3.45
C ALA A 16 -3.74 -23.58 4.66
N VAL A 17 -3.44 -24.16 5.84
CA VAL A 17 -4.16 -23.85 7.09
C VAL A 17 -3.91 -22.39 7.50
N GLY A 18 -2.66 -21.93 7.46
CA GLY A 18 -2.32 -20.53 7.78
C GLY A 18 -3.03 -19.53 6.87
N SER A 19 -3.10 -19.83 5.57
CA SER A 19 -3.81 -18.98 4.61
C SER A 19 -5.32 -18.96 4.83
N ALA A 20 -5.90 -20.11 5.18
CA ALA A 20 -7.33 -20.20 5.48
C ALA A 20 -7.68 -19.44 6.76
N LEU A 21 -6.86 -19.55 7.81
CA LEU A 21 -7.03 -18.79 9.04
C LEU A 21 -6.88 -17.28 8.83
N ALA A 22 -5.89 -16.86 8.04
CA ALA A 22 -5.69 -15.46 7.69
C ALA A 22 -6.88 -14.90 6.89
N GLU A 23 -7.37 -15.63 5.88
CA GLU A 23 -8.56 -15.28 5.13
C GLU A 23 -9.79 -15.16 6.05
N PHE A 24 -10.03 -16.17 6.89
CA PHE A 24 -11.14 -16.15 7.84
C PHE A 24 -11.07 -14.93 8.75
N TYR A 25 -9.90 -14.65 9.33
CA TYR A 25 -9.71 -13.50 10.21
C TYR A 25 -9.98 -12.17 9.49
N ILE A 26 -9.42 -11.97 8.29
CA ILE A 26 -9.63 -10.74 7.52
C ILE A 26 -11.12 -10.57 7.16
N ARG A 27 -11.78 -11.64 6.71
CA ARG A 27 -13.23 -11.63 6.44
C ARG A 27 -14.04 -11.33 7.70
N PHE A 28 -13.65 -11.88 8.84
CA PHE A 28 -14.29 -11.63 10.13
C PHE A 28 -14.16 -10.16 10.53
N VAL A 29 -12.97 -9.58 10.41
CA VAL A 29 -12.77 -8.14 10.67
C VAL A 29 -13.64 -7.28 9.73
N ILE A 30 -13.65 -7.57 8.43
CA ILE A 30 -14.45 -6.81 7.46
C ILE A 30 -15.95 -6.92 7.76
N ARG A 31 -16.46 -8.12 8.01
CA ARG A 31 -17.89 -8.37 8.24
C ARG A 31 -18.43 -7.80 9.55
N THR A 32 -17.58 -7.74 10.58
CA THR A 32 -17.97 -7.22 11.89
C THR A 32 -17.70 -5.73 12.03
N SER A 33 -17.04 -5.10 11.05
CA SER A 33 -16.73 -3.67 11.09
C SER A 33 -17.71 -2.85 10.26
N ARG A 34 -18.03 -1.64 10.77
CA ARG A 34 -18.77 -0.65 9.98
C ARG A 34 -17.81 0.00 8.98
N VAL A 35 -18.04 -0.24 7.70
CA VAL A 35 -17.23 0.36 6.63
C VAL A 35 -17.63 1.82 6.41
N VAL A 36 -16.64 2.71 6.39
CA VAL A 36 -16.78 4.12 6.05
C VAL A 36 -15.86 4.41 4.87
N ARG A 37 -16.39 5.00 3.81
CA ARG A 37 -15.66 5.34 2.58
C ARG A 37 -15.43 6.85 2.49
N ASP A 38 -14.25 7.23 2.02
CA ASP A 38 -13.89 8.62 1.77
C ASP A 38 -13.02 8.74 0.50
N PRO A 39 -13.53 9.35 -0.55
CA PRO A 39 -14.86 9.97 -0.66
C PRO A 39 -16.01 8.94 -0.60
N PRO A 40 -17.26 9.37 -0.38
CA PRO A 40 -18.41 8.45 -0.35
C PRO A 40 -18.54 7.60 -1.63
N ASP A 41 -18.21 8.16 -2.79
CA ASP A 41 -18.15 7.46 -4.09
C ASP A 41 -16.77 6.84 -4.35
N THR A 42 -16.17 6.22 -3.35
CA THR A 42 -14.87 5.57 -3.48
C THR A 42 -14.87 4.48 -4.55
N ASP A 43 -15.93 3.71 -4.66
CA ASP A 43 -16.02 2.60 -5.61
C ASP A 43 -16.05 3.12 -7.06
N GLY A 44 -16.81 4.19 -7.35
CA GLY A 44 -16.82 4.86 -8.65
C GLY A 44 -15.43 5.42 -9.00
N LYS A 45 -14.78 6.15 -8.08
CA LYS A 45 -13.43 6.70 -8.28
C LYS A 45 -12.37 5.62 -8.49
N LEU A 46 -12.42 4.51 -7.74
CA LEU A 46 -11.44 3.43 -7.87
C LEU A 46 -11.51 2.72 -9.21
N PHE A 47 -12.68 2.68 -9.85
CA PHE A 47 -12.87 1.83 -11.04
C PHE A 47 -13.15 2.61 -12.32
N SER A 48 -13.40 3.92 -12.26
CA SER A 48 -13.64 4.76 -13.44
C SER A 48 -12.42 4.86 -14.38
N GLN A 49 -11.21 4.73 -13.85
CA GLN A 49 -9.95 4.83 -14.62
C GLN A 49 -9.15 3.52 -14.63
N HIS A 50 -9.85 2.40 -14.49
CA HIS A 50 -9.23 1.07 -14.53
C HIS A 50 -8.57 0.78 -15.90
N PRO A 51 -7.38 0.13 -15.96
CA PRO A 51 -6.51 -0.26 -14.84
C PRO A 51 -5.64 0.90 -14.32
N GLN A 52 -5.31 0.86 -13.03
CA GLN A 52 -4.52 1.88 -12.35
C GLN A 52 -3.56 1.24 -11.32
N ILE A 53 -2.72 2.05 -10.70
CA ILE A 53 -1.75 1.60 -9.71
C ILE A 53 -2.24 2.01 -8.32
N PHE A 54 -2.67 1.05 -7.49
CA PHE A 54 -2.99 1.32 -6.09
C PHE A 54 -1.73 1.32 -5.24
N ALA A 55 -1.47 2.44 -4.59
CA ALA A 55 -0.36 2.60 -3.66
C ALA A 55 -0.86 2.58 -2.22
N MET A 56 -0.12 1.93 -1.33
CA MET A 56 -0.39 1.92 0.10
C MET A 56 0.91 1.82 0.89
N TRP A 57 0.85 2.10 2.20
CA TRP A 57 1.98 1.83 3.08
C TRP A 57 2.01 0.36 3.52
N HIS A 58 3.21 -0.20 3.65
CA HIS A 58 3.40 -1.60 4.08
C HIS A 58 2.78 -1.87 5.46
N GLY A 59 2.75 -0.88 6.35
CA GLY A 59 2.15 -1.03 7.67
C GLY A 59 0.62 -1.26 7.66
N GLN A 60 -0.09 -0.98 6.56
CA GLN A 60 -1.56 -1.02 6.48
C GLN A 60 -2.12 -1.98 5.43
N PHE A 61 -1.29 -2.82 4.82
CA PHE A 61 -1.76 -3.65 3.70
C PHE A 61 -2.75 -4.76 4.09
N MET A 62 -2.90 -5.09 5.39
CA MET A 62 -3.75 -6.19 5.85
C MET A 62 -5.19 -6.11 5.33
N MET A 63 -5.76 -4.90 5.25
CA MET A 63 -7.14 -4.68 4.83
C MET A 63 -7.30 -4.43 3.33
N VAL A 64 -6.28 -4.69 2.50
CA VAL A 64 -6.38 -4.58 1.03
C VAL A 64 -7.58 -5.35 0.45
N PRO A 65 -7.95 -6.54 0.94
CA PRO A 65 -9.14 -7.22 0.45
C PRO A 65 -10.44 -6.45 0.62
N ALA A 66 -10.51 -5.47 1.53
CA ALA A 66 -11.69 -4.64 1.73
C ALA A 66 -11.90 -3.58 0.63
N ILE A 67 -10.88 -3.28 -0.17
CA ILE A 67 -10.96 -2.31 -1.28
C ILE A 67 -11.68 -2.87 -2.51
N ARG A 68 -11.83 -4.19 -2.59
CA ARG A 68 -12.48 -4.86 -3.72
C ARG A 68 -14.00 -4.78 -3.61
N PRO A 69 -14.68 -3.94 -4.43
CA PRO A 69 -16.13 -3.75 -4.30
C PRO A 69 -16.93 -4.85 -4.97
N GLN A 70 -16.43 -5.44 -6.07
CA GLN A 70 -17.17 -6.41 -6.88
C GLN A 70 -16.28 -7.59 -7.29
N ALA A 71 -16.91 -8.72 -7.57
CA ALA A 71 -16.22 -9.96 -7.95
C ALA A 71 -15.42 -9.83 -9.25
N ASP A 72 -15.83 -8.96 -10.16
CA ASP A 72 -15.30 -8.87 -11.53
C ASP A 72 -14.07 -7.94 -11.65
N THR A 73 -13.67 -7.26 -10.56
CA THR A 73 -12.51 -6.40 -10.62
C THR A 73 -11.23 -7.21 -10.51
N ASP A 74 -10.43 -7.18 -11.57
CA ASP A 74 -9.13 -7.83 -11.59
C ASP A 74 -8.07 -6.97 -10.89
N ILE A 75 -7.63 -7.42 -9.73
CA ILE A 75 -6.57 -6.79 -8.94
C ILE A 75 -5.39 -7.74 -8.83
N ALA A 76 -4.21 -7.29 -9.24
CA ALA A 76 -2.96 -7.99 -9.08
C ALA A 76 -2.13 -7.35 -7.97
N ILE A 77 -1.57 -8.14 -7.07
CA ILE A 77 -0.78 -7.67 -5.93
C ILE A 77 0.62 -8.23 -5.99
N ILE A 78 1.62 -7.38 -5.70
CA ILE A 78 3.00 -7.85 -5.61
C ILE A 78 3.24 -8.51 -4.25
N VAL A 79 3.80 -9.72 -4.28
CA VAL A 79 4.19 -10.48 -3.08
C VAL A 79 5.62 -10.98 -3.23
N SER A 80 6.40 -10.91 -2.16
CA SER A 80 7.78 -11.41 -2.12
C SER A 80 7.86 -12.91 -2.48
N ARG A 81 9.04 -13.35 -2.93
CA ARG A 81 9.33 -14.77 -3.21
C ARG A 81 9.89 -15.54 -2.01
N HIS A 82 10.05 -14.89 -0.85
CA HIS A 82 10.76 -15.48 0.28
C HIS A 82 9.82 -15.95 1.39
N GLY A 83 10.09 -17.14 1.91
CA GLY A 83 9.60 -17.66 3.18
C GLY A 83 8.10 -17.51 3.43
N ASP A 84 7.75 -16.69 4.40
CA ASP A 84 6.38 -16.48 4.89
C ASP A 84 5.43 -15.84 3.87
N ALA A 85 5.96 -15.39 2.75
CA ALA A 85 5.18 -14.80 1.66
C ALA A 85 4.24 -15.80 0.95
N GLU A 86 4.43 -17.13 1.14
CA GLU A 86 3.50 -18.13 0.59
C GLU A 86 2.13 -18.07 1.28
N ILE A 87 2.11 -17.92 2.61
CA ILE A 87 0.84 -17.76 3.34
C ILE A 87 0.10 -16.51 2.86
N LEU A 88 0.83 -15.39 2.72
CA LEU A 88 0.25 -14.15 2.22
C LEU A 88 -0.27 -14.29 0.78
N ALA A 89 0.52 -14.91 -0.10
CA ALA A 89 0.13 -15.11 -1.49
C ALA A 89 -1.13 -15.96 -1.62
N ASN A 90 -1.19 -17.08 -0.91
CA ASN A 90 -2.36 -17.95 -0.91
C ASN A 90 -3.57 -17.25 -0.28
N THR A 91 -3.37 -16.44 0.79
CA THR A 91 -4.44 -15.63 1.38
C THR A 91 -5.02 -14.65 0.35
N ILE A 92 -4.18 -13.93 -0.39
CA ILE A 92 -4.59 -12.99 -1.44
C ILE A 92 -5.36 -13.70 -2.55
N GLN A 93 -4.87 -14.87 -3.00
CA GLN A 93 -5.56 -15.68 -4.02
C GLN A 93 -6.94 -16.17 -3.56
N ARG A 94 -7.11 -16.49 -2.28
CA ARG A 94 -8.40 -16.87 -1.71
C ARG A 94 -9.41 -15.72 -1.68
N PHE A 95 -8.95 -14.48 -1.74
CA PHE A 95 -9.79 -13.31 -1.99
C PHE A 95 -10.05 -13.06 -3.49
N GLY A 96 -9.59 -13.94 -4.38
CA GLY A 96 -9.77 -13.83 -5.82
C GLY A 96 -8.89 -12.75 -6.46
N MET A 97 -7.79 -12.37 -5.84
CA MET A 97 -6.82 -11.43 -6.39
C MET A 97 -5.63 -12.17 -7.00
N ARG A 98 -5.06 -11.62 -8.06
CA ARG A 98 -3.86 -12.18 -8.69
C ARG A 98 -2.60 -11.87 -7.90
N VAL A 99 -1.65 -12.79 -7.86
CA VAL A 99 -0.35 -12.59 -7.23
C VAL A 99 0.74 -12.46 -8.28
N VAL A 100 1.46 -11.34 -8.25
CA VAL A 100 2.69 -11.15 -9.01
C VAL A 100 3.88 -11.37 -8.06
N ARG A 101 4.73 -12.35 -8.38
CA ARG A 101 5.89 -12.64 -7.56
C ARG A 101 7.00 -11.64 -7.81
N GLY A 102 7.17 -10.71 -6.87
CA GLY A 102 8.30 -9.79 -6.81
C GLY A 102 9.49 -10.39 -6.07
N ALA A 103 10.70 -9.89 -6.31
CA ALA A 103 11.79 -10.19 -5.42
C ALA A 103 11.79 -9.16 -4.30
N GLY A 104 11.67 -9.61 -3.07
CA GLY A 104 12.10 -8.82 -1.94
C GLY A 104 13.60 -8.52 -2.09
N ALA A 105 14.01 -7.29 -1.86
CA ALA A 105 15.42 -6.92 -1.87
C ALA A 105 16.13 -7.56 -0.68
N GLY A 106 16.55 -8.82 -0.84
CA GLY A 106 17.50 -9.43 0.08
C GLY A 106 18.83 -8.68 -0.04
N ARG A 107 19.45 -8.37 1.09
CA ARG A 107 20.71 -7.62 1.24
C ARG A 107 21.88 -8.06 0.32
N ARG A 108 21.80 -9.25 -0.30
CA ARG A 108 22.89 -9.87 -1.07
C ARG A 108 22.72 -9.87 -2.60
N ARG A 109 21.59 -9.41 -3.16
CA ARG A 109 21.36 -9.33 -4.63
C ARG A 109 20.59 -8.06 -4.99
N LYS A 110 21.33 -6.96 -5.07
CA LYS A 110 20.80 -5.60 -5.27
C LYS A 110 19.96 -5.41 -6.53
N ASP A 111 20.16 -6.19 -7.62
CA ASP A 111 19.71 -5.76 -8.94
C ASP A 111 18.79 -6.69 -9.72
N ARG A 112 18.55 -7.92 -9.29
CA ARG A 112 17.78 -8.90 -10.11
C ARG A 112 16.28 -8.99 -9.79
N GLY A 113 15.85 -8.50 -8.65
CA GLY A 113 14.48 -8.65 -8.19
C GLY A 113 13.54 -7.53 -8.58
N GLY A 114 14.02 -6.31 -8.58
CA GLY A 114 13.25 -5.12 -8.93
C GLY A 114 12.80 -5.12 -10.38
N ALA A 115 13.68 -5.48 -11.31
CA ALA A 115 13.34 -5.56 -12.74
C ALA A 115 12.31 -6.65 -13.05
N ALA A 116 12.36 -7.80 -12.37
CA ALA A 116 11.38 -8.86 -12.55
C ALA A 116 10.01 -8.46 -11.99
N ALA A 117 9.99 -7.79 -10.83
CA ALA A 117 8.79 -7.23 -10.23
C ALA A 117 8.15 -6.18 -11.13
N LEU A 118 8.95 -5.25 -11.66
CA LEU A 118 8.50 -4.21 -12.59
C LEU A 118 7.90 -4.82 -13.87
N ARG A 119 8.57 -5.80 -14.49
CA ARG A 119 8.01 -6.50 -15.66
C ARG A 119 6.70 -7.21 -15.36
N GLY A 120 6.58 -7.85 -14.18
CA GLY A 120 5.35 -8.50 -13.76
C GLY A 120 4.20 -7.51 -13.56
N ALA A 121 4.49 -6.35 -12.95
CA ALA A 121 3.54 -5.27 -12.76
C ALA A 121 3.06 -4.68 -14.10
N LEU A 122 4.00 -4.38 -15.01
CA LEU A 122 3.68 -3.87 -16.35
C LEU A 122 2.82 -4.84 -17.14
N ARG A 123 3.11 -6.16 -17.05
CA ARG A 123 2.28 -7.18 -17.69
C ARG A 123 0.88 -7.19 -17.10
N ALA A 124 0.72 -7.18 -15.78
CA ALA A 124 -0.58 -7.16 -15.12
C ALA A 124 -1.42 -5.95 -15.55
N LEU A 125 -0.82 -4.75 -15.58
CA LEU A 125 -1.48 -3.52 -16.05
C LEU A 125 -1.86 -3.58 -17.53
N LYS A 126 -0.99 -4.15 -18.38
CA LYS A 126 -1.26 -4.36 -19.81
C LYS A 126 -2.41 -5.34 -20.04
N ASP A 127 -2.50 -6.39 -19.21
CA ASP A 127 -3.57 -7.40 -19.25
C ASP A 127 -4.90 -6.86 -18.67
N GLY A 128 -4.97 -5.59 -18.29
CA GLY A 128 -6.17 -4.94 -17.79
C GLY A 128 -6.38 -5.01 -16.28
N ALA A 129 -5.45 -5.58 -15.49
CA ALA A 129 -5.58 -5.60 -14.03
C ALA A 129 -5.13 -4.28 -13.39
N THR A 130 -5.84 -3.83 -12.38
CA THR A 130 -5.30 -2.84 -11.44
C THR A 130 -4.18 -3.46 -10.61
N PHE A 131 -3.07 -2.75 -10.47
CA PHE A 131 -1.90 -3.27 -9.78
C PHE A 131 -1.72 -2.61 -8.40
N ALA A 132 -1.82 -3.39 -7.34
CA ALA A 132 -1.67 -2.92 -5.97
C ALA A 132 -0.26 -3.24 -5.43
N LEU A 133 0.38 -2.24 -4.83
CA LEU A 133 1.69 -2.40 -4.20
C LEU A 133 1.87 -1.53 -2.97
N THR A 134 2.81 -1.94 -2.10
CA THR A 134 3.28 -1.08 -1.02
C THR A 134 4.37 -0.16 -1.54
N ALA A 135 4.25 1.15 -1.27
CA ALA A 135 5.17 2.17 -1.76
C ALA A 135 6.52 2.15 -1.03
N ASP A 136 6.53 1.66 0.20
CA ASP A 136 7.72 1.41 1.01
C ASP A 136 8.05 -0.08 1.07
N ALA A 137 9.30 -0.42 1.33
CA ALA A 137 9.79 -1.79 1.31
C ALA A 137 10.82 -2.05 2.42
N PRO A 138 10.88 -3.31 2.94
CA PRO A 138 11.92 -3.69 3.89
C PRO A 138 13.33 -3.51 3.31
N PRO A 139 14.32 -3.14 4.14
CA PRO A 139 14.26 -3.02 5.60
C PRO A 139 13.77 -1.66 6.11
N GLY A 140 13.19 -0.84 5.30
CA GLY A 140 12.77 0.51 5.63
C GLY A 140 13.71 1.60 5.06
N PRO A 141 13.51 2.87 5.42
CA PRO A 141 12.58 3.38 6.43
C PRO A 141 11.11 3.25 6.02
N ALA A 142 10.23 3.09 7.04
CA ALA A 142 8.79 3.10 6.82
C ALA A 142 8.32 4.45 6.27
N ARG A 143 7.26 4.42 5.46
CA ARG A 143 6.62 5.61 4.88
C ARG A 143 7.57 6.48 4.05
N LYS A 144 8.50 5.84 3.39
CA LYS A 144 9.33 6.44 2.34
C LYS A 144 9.07 5.72 1.03
N ALA A 145 8.44 6.41 0.10
CA ALA A 145 8.12 5.81 -1.19
C ALA A 145 9.39 5.57 -2.01
N GLY A 146 9.48 4.40 -2.62
CA GLY A 146 10.55 4.08 -3.55
C GLY A 146 10.29 4.68 -4.93
N ILE A 147 11.35 5.07 -5.65
CA ILE A 147 11.25 5.60 -7.03
C ILE A 147 10.59 4.61 -8.01
N GLY A 148 10.58 3.33 -7.69
CA GLY A 148 10.02 2.26 -8.52
C GLY A 148 8.55 2.45 -8.85
N ILE A 149 7.77 3.09 -7.97
CA ILE A 149 6.34 3.35 -8.22
C ILE A 149 6.15 4.43 -9.30
N ALA A 150 6.94 5.50 -9.27
CA ALA A 150 6.92 6.53 -10.30
C ALA A 150 7.40 5.98 -11.65
N LEU A 151 8.43 5.13 -11.64
CA LEU A 151 8.90 4.45 -12.84
C LEU A 151 7.84 3.50 -13.43
N LEU A 152 7.12 2.75 -12.58
CA LEU A 152 6.02 1.90 -13.03
C LEU A 152 4.92 2.72 -13.71
N ALA A 153 4.53 3.84 -13.10
CA ALA A 153 3.52 4.74 -13.67
C ALA A 153 3.96 5.34 -15.00
N LYS A 154 5.21 5.81 -15.09
CA LYS A 154 5.79 6.31 -16.37
C LYS A 154 5.74 5.26 -17.47
N LEU A 155 6.18 4.04 -17.19
CA LEU A 155 6.29 2.98 -18.19
C LEU A 155 4.94 2.38 -18.59
N SER A 156 3.95 2.42 -17.71
CA SER A 156 2.60 1.90 -17.96
C SER A 156 1.64 2.95 -18.49
N GLY A 157 1.94 4.25 -18.33
CA GLY A 157 1.01 5.35 -18.61
C GLY A 157 -0.21 5.37 -17.65
N ARG A 158 -0.16 4.62 -16.52
CA ARG A 158 -1.30 4.49 -15.60
C ARG A 158 -1.13 5.38 -14.38
N PRO A 159 -2.22 5.99 -13.88
CA PRO A 159 -2.17 6.84 -12.70
C PRO A 159 -1.86 6.02 -11.44
N ILE A 160 -1.22 6.68 -10.47
CA ILE A 160 -1.04 6.15 -9.12
C ILE A 160 -2.13 6.71 -8.24
N VAL A 161 -2.87 5.83 -7.56
CA VAL A 161 -3.93 6.21 -6.63
C VAL A 161 -3.50 5.86 -5.20
N PRO A 162 -3.25 6.85 -4.34
CA PRO A 162 -2.98 6.61 -2.94
C PRO A 162 -4.21 6.05 -2.23
N CYS A 163 -4.03 4.94 -1.51
CA CYS A 163 -5.11 4.26 -0.78
C CYS A 163 -4.69 3.98 0.65
N ALA A 164 -5.62 4.10 1.59
CA ALA A 164 -5.42 3.67 2.97
C ALA A 164 -6.66 2.95 3.50
N MET A 165 -6.43 1.83 4.19
CA MET A 165 -7.45 1.08 4.90
C MET A 165 -7.03 0.94 6.35
N ALA A 166 -7.84 1.48 7.28
CA ALA A 166 -7.53 1.46 8.70
C ALA A 166 -8.76 1.20 9.55
N THR A 167 -8.61 0.42 10.61
CA THR A 167 -9.63 0.29 11.64
C THR A 167 -9.32 1.19 12.82
N ASN A 168 -10.35 1.67 13.52
CA ASN A 168 -10.17 2.46 14.74
C ASN A 168 -9.66 1.64 15.92
N ARG A 169 -9.73 0.31 15.84
CA ARG A 169 -9.19 -0.62 16.82
C ARG A 169 -8.17 -1.50 16.13
N TYR A 170 -6.93 -1.43 16.55
CA TYR A 170 -5.82 -2.19 16.00
C TYR A 170 -4.71 -2.37 17.02
N VAL A 171 -3.84 -3.35 16.79
CA VAL A 171 -2.58 -3.53 17.49
C VAL A 171 -1.44 -3.20 16.53
N ALA A 172 -0.60 -2.26 16.90
CA ALA A 172 0.60 -1.97 16.14
C ALA A 172 1.73 -2.91 16.57
N LEU A 173 2.29 -3.63 15.63
CA LEU A 173 3.42 -4.52 15.89
C LEU A 173 4.73 -3.74 15.89
N ASN A 174 5.64 -4.15 16.75
CA ASN A 174 7.00 -3.58 16.78
C ASN A 174 7.82 -4.16 15.60
N SER A 175 7.53 -3.68 14.41
CA SER A 175 8.19 -4.02 13.14
C SER A 175 8.69 -2.77 12.45
N TRP A 176 9.56 -2.92 11.44
CA TRP A 176 10.11 -1.78 10.68
C TRP A 176 9.01 -0.90 10.07
N SER A 177 7.89 -1.49 9.65
CA SER A 177 6.76 -0.77 9.03
C SER A 177 5.67 -0.38 10.01
N ALA A 178 5.83 -0.72 11.31
CA ALA A 178 4.79 -0.62 12.31
C ALA A 178 3.46 -1.24 11.83
N PHE A 179 3.55 -2.48 11.34
CA PHE A 179 2.42 -3.21 10.79
C PHE A 179 1.23 -3.25 11.76
N THR A 180 0.05 -2.97 11.25
CA THR A 180 -1.18 -2.94 12.06
C THR A 180 -1.99 -4.22 11.90
N LEU A 181 -2.23 -4.90 13.01
CA LEU A 181 -3.23 -5.96 13.11
C LEU A 181 -4.59 -5.31 13.41
N ASN A 182 -5.46 -5.28 12.42
CA ASN A 182 -6.79 -4.71 12.53
C ASN A 182 -7.71 -5.60 13.36
N LEU A 183 -8.52 -5.02 14.26
CA LEU A 183 -9.38 -5.77 15.17
C LEU A 183 -10.84 -5.76 14.69
N PRO A 184 -11.62 -6.83 14.99
CA PRO A 184 -13.04 -6.91 14.65
C PRO A 184 -13.88 -5.92 15.46
N PHE A 185 -15.15 -5.76 15.09
CA PHE A 185 -16.12 -4.83 15.72
C PHE A 185 -15.62 -3.38 15.73
N SER A 186 -15.05 -2.96 14.62
CA SER A 186 -14.41 -1.66 14.43
C SER A 186 -15.21 -0.77 13.46
N LYS A 187 -14.77 0.49 13.32
CA LYS A 187 -15.00 1.26 12.08
C LYS A 187 -13.81 0.99 11.16
N LEU A 188 -14.07 0.50 9.96
CA LEU A 188 -13.07 0.31 8.90
C LEU A 188 -13.20 1.46 7.91
N ALA A 189 -12.25 2.38 7.92
CA ALA A 189 -12.15 3.45 6.94
C ALA A 189 -11.41 2.95 5.70
N ILE A 190 -11.99 3.19 4.52
CA ILE A 190 -11.37 3.01 3.21
C ILE A 190 -11.27 4.40 2.60
N VAL A 191 -10.05 4.90 2.47
CA VAL A 191 -9.78 6.25 1.97
C VAL A 191 -8.97 6.16 0.70
N VAL A 192 -9.40 6.91 -0.30
CA VAL A 192 -8.77 6.99 -1.62
C VAL A 192 -8.44 8.44 -1.92
N GLY A 193 -7.20 8.70 -2.30
CA GLY A 193 -6.72 10.00 -2.72
C GLY A 193 -6.97 10.27 -4.20
N ASP A 194 -6.57 11.44 -4.63
CA ASP A 194 -6.65 11.81 -6.04
C ASP A 194 -5.55 11.10 -6.86
N PRO A 195 -5.84 10.75 -8.11
CA PRO A 195 -4.89 10.10 -9.01
C PRO A 195 -3.67 11.00 -9.27
N ILE A 196 -2.48 10.42 -9.19
CA ILE A 196 -1.21 11.07 -9.49
C ILE A 196 -0.74 10.55 -10.84
N VAL A 197 -0.63 11.45 -11.82
CA VAL A 197 -0.20 11.13 -13.18
C VAL A 197 1.26 11.54 -13.36
N VAL A 198 2.05 10.67 -13.99
CA VAL A 198 3.41 11.00 -14.41
C VAL A 198 3.34 11.72 -15.77
N PRO A 199 3.93 12.91 -15.92
CA PRO A 199 3.94 13.61 -17.20
C PRO A 199 4.60 12.78 -18.31
N GLU A 200 4.10 12.94 -19.53
CA GLU A 200 4.73 12.35 -20.70
C GLU A 200 6.15 12.92 -20.87
N GLY A 201 7.13 12.08 -21.22
CA GLY A 201 8.51 12.49 -21.32
C GLY A 201 9.24 12.76 -20.00
N ALA A 202 8.60 12.50 -18.84
CA ALA A 202 9.17 12.75 -17.50
C ALA A 202 10.61 12.25 -17.39
N GLY A 203 11.53 13.12 -16.97
CA GLY A 203 12.91 12.82 -16.63
C GLY A 203 13.07 12.41 -15.13
N SER A 204 14.31 12.46 -14.67
CA SER A 204 14.62 12.09 -13.27
C SER A 204 14.00 13.05 -12.25
N ILE A 205 13.91 14.33 -12.61
CA ILE A 205 13.36 15.38 -11.73
C ILE A 205 11.86 15.17 -11.53
N GLU A 206 11.12 14.95 -12.61
CA GLU A 206 9.67 14.71 -12.57
C GLU A 206 9.33 13.38 -11.90
N LEU A 207 10.16 12.35 -12.08
CA LEU A 207 9.99 11.07 -11.37
C LEU A 207 10.18 11.24 -9.87
N GLU A 208 11.17 12.02 -9.44
CA GLU A 208 11.37 12.32 -8.02
C GLU A 208 10.23 13.18 -7.45
N ALA A 209 9.76 14.17 -8.20
CA ALA A 209 8.58 14.96 -7.83
C ALA A 209 7.34 14.06 -7.69
N THR A 210 7.13 13.12 -8.62
CA THR A 210 6.04 12.14 -8.53
C THR A 210 6.20 11.24 -7.31
N ARG A 211 7.41 10.74 -7.01
CA ARG A 211 7.67 9.94 -5.82
C ARG A 211 7.29 10.68 -4.53
N LEU A 212 7.65 11.96 -4.44
CA LEU A 212 7.30 12.83 -3.30
C LEU A 212 5.78 13.08 -3.22
N ALA A 213 5.12 13.29 -4.35
CA ALA A 213 3.66 13.45 -4.39
C ALA A 213 2.94 12.18 -3.92
N VAL A 214 3.44 11.00 -4.29
CA VAL A 214 2.91 9.71 -3.79
C VAL A 214 3.11 9.59 -2.28
N GLU A 215 4.29 9.97 -1.77
CA GLU A 215 4.59 9.93 -0.34
C GLU A 215 3.66 10.86 0.46
N GLN A 216 3.44 12.08 -0.04
CA GLN A 216 2.52 13.03 0.55
C GLN A 216 1.06 12.51 0.50
N GLY A 217 0.58 12.10 -0.67
CA GLY A 217 -0.79 11.59 -0.83
C GLY A 217 -1.07 10.38 0.05
N LEU A 218 -0.10 9.45 0.19
CA LEU A 218 -0.22 8.31 1.09
C LEU A 218 -0.28 8.72 2.57
N ASN A 219 0.47 9.73 2.98
CA ASN A 219 0.41 10.26 4.35
C ASN A 219 -0.94 10.92 4.62
N GLU A 220 -1.47 11.69 3.67
CA GLU A 220 -2.77 12.35 3.77
C GLU A 220 -3.91 11.34 3.87
N VAL A 221 -4.01 10.37 2.97
CA VAL A 221 -5.08 9.34 3.03
C VAL A 221 -4.96 8.47 4.28
N THR A 222 -3.74 8.19 4.75
CA THR A 222 -3.52 7.45 5.99
C THR A 222 -4.00 8.25 7.20
N GLN A 223 -3.69 9.54 7.27
CA GLN A 223 -4.16 10.42 8.34
C GLN A 223 -5.68 10.51 8.36
N ARG A 224 -6.31 10.67 7.19
CA ARG A 224 -7.78 10.69 7.04
C ARG A 224 -8.39 9.37 7.49
N ALA A 225 -7.82 8.22 7.08
CA ALA A 225 -8.35 6.90 7.46
C ALA A 225 -8.36 6.69 8.98
N TYR A 226 -7.28 7.04 9.67
CA TYR A 226 -7.25 6.98 11.13
C TYR A 226 -8.13 8.05 11.79
N GLY A 227 -8.30 9.22 11.17
CA GLY A 227 -9.19 10.29 11.62
C GLY A 227 -10.66 9.87 11.62
N LEU A 228 -11.14 9.30 10.52
CA LEU A 228 -12.51 8.80 10.35
C LEU A 228 -12.86 7.65 11.32
N GLY A 229 -11.87 6.89 11.74
CA GLY A 229 -12.03 5.83 12.73
C GLY A 229 -12.28 6.35 14.15
N ARG A 230 -11.84 7.55 14.51
CA ARG A 230 -11.93 8.06 15.88
C ARG A 230 -13.38 8.24 16.33
N ARG A 231 -13.65 7.98 17.62
CA ARG A 231 -14.86 8.47 18.29
C ARG A 231 -14.68 9.97 18.55
N GLU A 232 -15.68 10.77 18.25
CA GLU A 232 -15.76 12.14 18.75
C GLU A 232 -15.56 12.11 20.27
N GLY A 233 -14.53 12.80 20.77
CA GLY A 233 -14.21 12.88 22.20
C GLY A 233 -13.05 11.97 22.70
N SER A 234 -12.47 11.08 21.93
CA SER A 234 -11.29 10.31 22.36
C SER A 234 -10.00 11.09 22.08
N SER A 235 -9.52 11.82 23.06
CA SER A 235 -8.15 12.32 23.08
C SER A 235 -7.16 11.19 23.37
N ARG A 236 -6.08 11.13 22.60
CA ARG A 236 -4.86 10.31 22.77
C ARG A 236 -4.85 8.94 22.10
N LEU A 237 -4.41 8.99 20.88
CA LEU A 237 -3.22 8.33 20.34
C LEU A 237 -2.88 9.17 19.11
N SER A 238 -2.02 10.14 19.26
CA SER A 238 -1.68 11.06 18.18
C SER A 238 -0.91 10.29 17.10
N TYR A 239 -1.32 10.46 15.85
CA TYR A 239 -0.56 10.10 14.66
C TYR A 239 0.91 10.56 14.73
N ALA A 240 1.20 11.60 15.52
CA ALA A 240 2.55 12.09 15.83
C ALA A 240 3.45 11.07 16.54
N ALA A 241 2.88 10.07 17.24
CA ALA A 241 3.68 9.03 17.90
C ALA A 241 4.28 8.00 16.91
N TRP A 242 3.86 8.02 15.64
CA TRP A 242 4.22 7.03 14.63
C TRP A 242 5.36 7.44 13.70
N GLY A 243 5.85 8.66 13.80
CA GLY A 243 6.72 9.22 12.75
C GLY A 243 7.90 10.06 13.16
N THR A 244 8.24 10.20 14.45
CA THR A 244 9.53 10.79 14.81
C THR A 244 10.60 9.70 14.80
N PRO A 245 11.63 9.80 13.93
CA PRO A 245 12.83 8.96 14.04
C PRO A 245 13.39 9.14 15.44
N LYS A 246 13.74 8.04 16.12
CA LYS A 246 14.54 8.12 17.35
C LYS A 246 15.77 8.97 17.04
N ARG A 247 16.10 9.89 17.91
CA ARG A 247 17.13 10.95 17.82
C ARG A 247 18.57 10.49 17.56
N SER A 248 18.81 9.25 17.15
CA SER A 248 20.13 8.69 16.86
C SER A 248 20.59 8.82 15.40
N ASP A 249 19.71 9.27 14.47
CA ASP A 249 20.05 9.33 13.04
C ASP A 249 20.01 10.76 12.47
N ALA A 250 20.26 11.76 13.31
CA ALA A 250 20.41 13.14 12.87
C ALA A 250 21.76 13.36 12.17
N VAL A 251 21.86 12.86 10.93
CA VAL A 251 22.78 13.44 9.94
C VAL A 251 22.07 14.69 9.41
N MET A 252 22.77 15.82 9.51
CA MET A 252 22.34 17.17 9.18
C MET A 252 21.53 17.21 7.87
N ALA A 253 20.27 17.66 7.96
CA ALA A 253 19.48 18.01 6.80
C ALA A 253 20.02 19.32 6.19
N PRO A 254 20.27 19.42 4.89
CA PRO A 254 20.45 20.69 4.23
C PRO A 254 19.12 21.46 4.23
N GLY A 255 19.22 22.79 4.36
CA GLY A 255 18.13 23.73 4.61
C GLY A 255 16.91 23.55 3.70
N ARG A 256 15.76 23.94 4.24
CA ARG A 256 14.49 24.10 3.52
C ARG A 256 14.71 24.97 2.27
N ALA A 257 14.73 24.33 1.11
CA ALA A 257 14.47 25.04 -0.13
C ALA A 257 12.94 25.04 -0.30
N ASP A 258 12.33 26.22 -0.31
CA ASP A 258 10.95 26.43 -0.73
C ASP A 258 10.85 26.09 -2.22
N TYR A 259 10.46 24.86 -2.54
CA TYR A 259 10.15 24.48 -3.92
C TYR A 259 8.70 24.89 -4.21
N PRO A 260 8.46 25.77 -5.20
CA PRO A 260 7.11 26.07 -5.63
C PRO A 260 6.46 24.80 -6.20
N ALA A 261 5.18 24.57 -5.84
CA ALA A 261 4.42 23.45 -6.38
C ALA A 261 4.44 23.48 -7.93
N PRO A 262 4.69 22.37 -8.60
CA PRO A 262 4.76 22.32 -10.05
C PRO A 262 3.46 22.83 -10.69
N ALA A 263 3.57 23.46 -11.85
CA ALA A 263 2.49 24.21 -12.52
C ALA A 263 1.21 23.37 -12.77
N TRP A 264 1.31 22.06 -12.89
CA TRP A 264 0.17 21.18 -13.10
C TRP A 264 -0.73 20.99 -11.85
N VAL A 265 -0.21 21.25 -10.64
CA VAL A 265 -1.02 21.27 -9.41
C VAL A 265 -2.00 22.45 -9.41
N ARG A 266 -1.72 23.52 -10.19
CA ARG A 266 -2.55 24.72 -10.27
C ARG A 266 -3.64 24.66 -11.34
N SER A 267 -3.57 23.76 -12.33
CA SER A 267 -4.53 23.73 -13.43
C SER A 267 -5.86 23.03 -13.10
N ASN A 268 -5.91 22.24 -12.02
CA ASN A 268 -7.15 21.55 -11.62
C ASN A 268 -8.04 22.36 -10.65
N ALA A 269 -7.64 23.58 -10.26
CA ALA A 269 -8.43 24.42 -9.35
C ALA A 269 -9.37 25.41 -10.06
N THR A 270 -9.40 25.46 -11.40
CA THR A 270 -10.15 26.49 -12.16
C THR A 270 -11.18 25.93 -13.14
N ASN A 271 -11.64 24.70 -12.98
CA ASN A 271 -12.78 24.21 -13.77
C ASN A 271 -13.91 23.74 -12.85
N THR A 272 -14.51 24.70 -12.14
CA THR A 272 -15.85 24.59 -11.55
C THR A 272 -16.53 25.95 -11.68
N LEU A 273 -17.17 26.18 -12.80
CA LEU A 273 -18.35 27.04 -12.98
C LEU A 273 -19.29 26.31 -13.92
#